data_e826f3cb32442f9695b088b421dcbae2
#
_entry.id   e826f3cb32442f9695b088b421dcbae2
#
_cell.length_a   1.000
_cell.length_b   1.000
_cell.length_c   1.000
_cell.angle_alpha   90.00
_cell.angle_beta   90.00
_cell.angle_gamma   90.00
#
_symmetry.space_group_name_H-M   'P 1'
#
loop_
_entity.id
_entity.type
_entity.pdbx_description
1 polymer ?
#
loop_
_entity_poly.entity_id
_entity_poly.type
_entity_poly.pdbx_seq_one_letter_code
_entity_poly.pdbx_strand_id
1 'polypeptide(L)'
;MSCNPPPKEVSGTEITQRGIPPPQSMAEEVVVEISLPSDEHDSMPFRLIDIQLDKEFGNLHPLLGTVDQLRREWKFQFRLLKHEWGQAHFLTFLTGLLAFLLGSISIELFGGGDPNLTGTKGMAEIGGFAFFQIIASTILWIWFFVQISVNFPIMRGHIINIMIIWGSVFASQIILHVNSPKFPIGASLGDALGGVILVAIGFFLTYFFWKAVTETRDLHVMEHHVHTDVRVMEEAMSEHSLYSWTVMVILWVFTLLINSWSGAHFIADRTASNYPIFTLHIVTGIILIYLLMHIIWFPQRMLGEGTRVQTRAATAADANLLMDGVVLVSEGHCPSCNENAPISRDENGDTVVDCASEDCSRRGPAGNKCEGCAQNFPTRHTCESCGINSPASDFIPDSEAW
;
A
#
# COMPACT_ATOMS: atom_id res chain seq x y z
N MET A 1 -1.49 -62.23 17.87
CA MET A 1 -2.54 -63.18 17.57
C MET A 1 -3.87 -62.49 17.69
N SER A 2 -4.58 -62.48 16.70
CA SER A 2 -6.00 -62.34 16.32
C SER A 2 -6.27 -61.24 15.31
N CYS A 3 -6.40 -61.68 14.08
CA CYS A 3 -6.91 -60.93 12.92
C CYS A 3 -8.41 -60.80 12.99
N ASN A 4 -8.96 -59.64 12.74
CA ASN A 4 -10.37 -59.48 12.39
C ASN A 4 -10.52 -59.16 10.91
N PRO A 5 -11.46 -59.78 10.19
CA PRO A 5 -11.65 -59.58 8.74
C PRO A 5 -12.57 -58.37 8.47
N PRO A 6 -12.56 -57.84 7.24
CA PRO A 6 -13.34 -56.67 6.83
C PRO A 6 -14.84 -57.01 6.65
N PRO A 7 -15.73 -56.01 6.77
CA PRO A 7 -17.16 -56.21 6.57
C PRO A 7 -17.53 -56.32 5.09
N LYS A 8 -18.49 -57.17 4.81
CA LYS A 8 -19.06 -57.49 3.51
C LYS A 8 -19.91 -56.36 2.95
N GLU A 9 -19.76 -56.10 1.65
CA GLU A 9 -20.68 -55.32 0.82
C GLU A 9 -22.09 -55.90 0.87
N VAL A 10 -23.06 -55.02 1.11
CA VAL A 10 -24.49 -55.34 0.96
C VAL A 10 -24.97 -54.77 -0.38
N SER A 11 -25.28 -55.66 -1.30
CA SER A 11 -25.96 -55.41 -2.57
C SER A 11 -27.40 -54.90 -2.27
N GLY A 12 -27.67 -53.66 -2.67
CA GLY A 12 -29.00 -53.05 -2.56
C GLY A 12 -29.67 -52.91 -3.92
N THR A 13 -30.82 -53.45 -3.96
CA THR A 13 -31.83 -53.61 -4.99
C THR A 13 -32.14 -52.35 -5.82
N GLU A 14 -32.13 -52.52 -7.15
CA GLU A 14 -32.70 -51.61 -8.13
C GLU A 14 -34.21 -51.41 -7.90
N ILE A 15 -34.61 -50.15 -7.70
CA ILE A 15 -36.00 -49.71 -7.81
C ILE A 15 -36.11 -48.89 -9.08
N THR A 16 -36.73 -49.52 -10.10
CA THR A 16 -37.10 -48.89 -11.38
C THR A 16 -38.26 -47.92 -11.13
N GLN A 17 -37.99 -46.63 -11.13
CA GLN A 17 -39.04 -45.60 -11.24
C GLN A 17 -39.11 -45.08 -12.68
N ARG A 18 -40.29 -45.25 -13.24
CA ARG A 18 -40.71 -44.77 -14.56
C ARG A 18 -40.71 -43.24 -14.60
N GLY A 19 -40.22 -42.74 -15.72
CA GLY A 19 -39.95 -41.37 -16.01
C GLY A 19 -41.12 -40.39 -15.99
N ILE A 20 -40.72 -39.22 -15.50
CA ILE A 20 -41.31 -37.93 -15.89
C ILE A 20 -40.18 -37.15 -16.52
N PRO A 21 -40.35 -36.63 -17.78
CA PRO A 21 -39.31 -35.84 -18.41
C PRO A 21 -39.15 -34.52 -17.65
N PRO A 22 -37.92 -34.08 -17.38
CA PRO A 22 -37.68 -32.77 -16.76
C PRO A 22 -38.07 -31.65 -17.70
N PRO A 23 -38.64 -30.53 -17.21
CA PRO A 23 -38.88 -29.36 -18.05
C PRO A 23 -37.53 -28.81 -18.52
N GLN A 24 -37.38 -28.70 -19.81
CA GLN A 24 -36.31 -27.96 -20.44
C GLN A 24 -36.52 -26.47 -20.17
N SER A 25 -35.89 -25.94 -19.15
CA SER A 25 -35.57 -24.52 -19.06
C SER A 25 -34.06 -24.42 -19.17
N MET A 26 -33.63 -24.09 -20.37
CA MET A 26 -32.28 -23.63 -20.64
C MET A 26 -32.10 -22.26 -19.95
N ALA A 27 -31.75 -22.26 -18.69
CA ALA A 27 -30.94 -21.22 -18.11
C ALA A 27 -29.53 -21.80 -18.04
N GLU A 28 -28.73 -21.48 -19.04
CA GLU A 28 -27.30 -21.66 -19.03
C GLU A 28 -26.82 -20.73 -17.89
N GLU A 29 -26.69 -21.28 -16.71
CA GLU A 29 -26.08 -20.63 -15.58
C GLU A 29 -24.63 -20.36 -16.00
N VAL A 30 -24.38 -19.15 -16.51
CA VAL A 30 -23.03 -18.64 -16.68
C VAL A 30 -22.46 -18.50 -15.28
N VAL A 31 -21.88 -19.59 -14.79
CA VAL A 31 -20.97 -19.53 -13.66
C VAL A 31 -19.81 -18.67 -14.12
N VAL A 32 -19.92 -17.38 -13.87
CA VAL A 32 -18.76 -16.50 -13.92
C VAL A 32 -17.88 -17.01 -12.78
N GLU A 33 -16.96 -17.90 -13.11
CA GLU A 33 -15.83 -18.21 -12.26
C GLU A 33 -15.11 -16.87 -12.07
N ILE A 34 -15.46 -16.15 -11.00
CA ILE A 34 -14.65 -15.04 -10.51
C ILE A 34 -13.37 -15.73 -10.03
N SER A 35 -12.41 -15.87 -10.93
CA SER A 35 -11.06 -16.23 -10.53
C SER A 35 -10.59 -15.10 -9.59
N LEU A 36 -10.64 -15.37 -8.29
CA LEU A 36 -9.94 -14.55 -7.32
C LEU A 36 -8.51 -14.36 -7.85
N PRO A 37 -8.00 -13.13 -7.92
CA PRO A 37 -6.64 -12.90 -8.35
C PRO A 37 -5.74 -13.80 -7.49
N SER A 38 -4.94 -14.63 -8.15
CA SER A 38 -3.98 -15.51 -7.47
C SER A 38 -3.09 -14.64 -6.60
N ASP A 39 -3.02 -14.96 -5.32
CA ASP A 39 -2.12 -14.26 -4.41
C ASP A 39 -0.68 -14.48 -4.89
N GLU A 40 -0.01 -13.39 -5.28
CA GLU A 40 1.36 -13.43 -5.79
C GLU A 40 2.36 -13.88 -4.73
N HIS A 41 1.98 -13.76 -3.45
CA HIS A 41 2.77 -14.27 -2.35
C HIS A 41 2.95 -15.79 -2.43
N ASP A 42 1.92 -16.53 -2.83
CA ASP A 42 1.99 -17.98 -3.03
C ASP A 42 2.91 -18.38 -4.19
N SER A 43 3.21 -17.47 -5.10
CA SER A 43 4.16 -17.69 -6.20
C SER A 43 5.61 -17.38 -5.84
N MET A 44 5.89 -16.92 -4.61
CA MET A 44 7.26 -16.59 -4.22
C MET A 44 8.15 -17.82 -4.12
N PRO A 45 9.40 -17.75 -4.63
CA PRO A 45 10.34 -18.86 -4.61
C PRO A 45 10.82 -19.22 -3.19
N PHE A 46 10.63 -18.34 -2.23
CA PHE A 46 11.05 -18.49 -0.84
C PHE A 46 10.00 -17.92 0.10
N ARG A 47 9.73 -18.60 1.22
CA ARG A 47 8.89 -18.07 2.30
C ARG A 47 9.76 -17.47 3.41
N LEU A 48 9.24 -16.46 4.10
CA LEU A 48 9.96 -15.83 5.22
C LEU A 48 10.21 -16.81 6.36
N ILE A 49 9.26 -17.71 6.61
CA ILE A 49 9.35 -18.73 7.66
C ILE A 49 10.51 -19.72 7.42
N ASP A 50 10.89 -19.95 6.16
CA ASP A 50 11.97 -20.88 5.79
C ASP A 50 13.37 -20.28 6.00
N ILE A 51 13.45 -19.00 6.34
CA ILE A 51 14.72 -18.32 6.53
C ILE A 51 15.29 -18.59 7.92
N GLN A 52 16.27 -19.46 7.99
CA GLN A 52 16.99 -19.75 9.22
C GLN A 52 18.19 -18.82 9.41
N LEU A 53 18.44 -18.44 10.65
CA LEU A 53 19.61 -17.68 11.08
C LEU A 53 20.64 -18.66 11.70
N ASP A 54 21.91 -18.50 11.33
CA ASP A 54 22.99 -19.34 11.86
C ASP A 54 23.22 -19.14 13.38
N LYS A 55 22.95 -17.91 13.86
CA LYS A 55 23.04 -17.54 15.27
C LYS A 55 21.88 -16.60 15.60
N GLU A 56 21.12 -16.94 16.62
CA GLU A 56 20.02 -16.11 17.14
C GLU A 56 20.48 -15.37 18.39
N PHE A 57 20.33 -14.05 18.36
CA PHE A 57 20.63 -13.18 19.49
C PHE A 57 19.52 -13.18 20.54
N GLY A 58 18.29 -13.53 20.15
CA GLY A 58 17.17 -13.72 21.06
C GLY A 58 17.45 -14.73 22.18
N ASN A 59 18.32 -15.72 21.91
CA ASN A 59 18.78 -16.68 22.91
C ASN A 59 19.66 -16.06 24.00
N LEU A 60 20.27 -14.88 23.74
CA LEU A 60 21.05 -14.14 24.73
C LEU A 60 20.16 -13.22 25.57
N HIS A 61 19.20 -12.55 24.95
CA HIS A 61 18.26 -11.67 25.62
C HIS A 61 16.97 -11.49 24.80
N PRO A 62 15.76 -11.57 25.40
CA PRO A 62 14.49 -11.46 24.68
C PRO A 62 14.33 -10.20 23.82
N LEU A 63 14.86 -9.05 24.29
CA LEU A 63 14.84 -7.80 23.52
C LEU A 63 15.61 -7.87 22.19
N LEU A 64 16.55 -8.79 22.07
CA LEU A 64 17.30 -9.02 20.82
C LEU A 64 16.53 -9.87 19.80
N GLY A 65 15.38 -10.41 20.16
CA GLY A 65 14.50 -11.13 19.24
C GLY A 65 14.03 -10.24 18.07
N THR A 66 13.80 -8.95 18.30
CA THR A 66 13.47 -7.98 17.24
C THR A 66 14.61 -7.78 16.24
N VAL A 67 15.86 -7.87 16.71
CA VAL A 67 17.04 -7.80 15.84
C VAL A 67 17.15 -9.07 14.98
N ASP A 68 16.82 -10.23 15.55
CA ASP A 68 16.81 -11.48 14.78
C ASP A 68 15.70 -11.49 13.74
N GLN A 69 14.52 -10.94 14.05
CA GLN A 69 13.45 -10.74 13.07
C GLN A 69 13.94 -9.84 11.93
N LEU A 70 14.54 -8.69 12.22
CA LEU A 70 15.10 -7.79 11.22
C LEU A 70 16.14 -8.48 10.33
N ARG A 71 17.06 -9.27 10.92
CA ARG A 71 18.09 -10.01 10.18
C ARG A 71 17.47 -11.11 9.29
N ARG A 72 16.42 -11.78 9.78
CA ARG A 72 15.69 -12.81 9.02
C ARG A 72 15.02 -12.17 7.80
N GLU A 73 14.29 -11.09 7.99
CA GLU A 73 13.64 -10.37 6.91
C GLU A 73 14.64 -9.78 5.90
N TRP A 74 15.74 -9.20 6.34
CA TRP A 74 16.79 -8.74 5.42
C TRP A 74 17.40 -9.89 4.60
N LYS A 75 17.66 -11.03 5.23
CA LYS A 75 18.16 -12.21 4.52
C LYS A 75 17.17 -12.71 3.48
N PHE A 76 15.89 -12.67 3.81
CA PHE A 76 14.79 -12.98 2.89
C PHE A 76 14.76 -11.99 1.71
N GLN A 77 14.64 -10.69 1.97
CA GLN A 77 14.59 -9.66 0.94
C GLN A 77 15.82 -9.69 0.02
N PHE A 78 17.01 -9.90 0.59
CA PHE A 78 18.22 -10.00 -0.22
C PHE A 78 18.25 -11.24 -1.12
N ARG A 79 17.76 -12.38 -0.63
CA ARG A 79 17.65 -13.60 -1.46
C ARG A 79 16.64 -13.39 -2.59
N LEU A 80 15.48 -12.81 -2.27
CA LEU A 80 14.43 -12.52 -3.22
C LEU A 80 14.91 -11.52 -4.30
N LEU A 81 15.57 -10.45 -3.88
CA LEU A 81 16.18 -9.47 -4.78
C LEU A 81 17.17 -10.11 -5.75
N LYS A 82 18.05 -10.97 -5.24
CA LYS A 82 19.03 -11.68 -6.07
C LYS A 82 18.39 -12.61 -7.10
N HIS A 83 17.22 -13.17 -6.78
CA HIS A 83 16.50 -14.08 -7.65
C HIS A 83 15.68 -13.34 -8.72
N GLU A 84 15.05 -12.24 -8.35
CA GLU A 84 14.02 -11.57 -9.17
C GLU A 84 14.52 -10.34 -9.93
N TRP A 85 15.61 -9.71 -9.46
CA TRP A 85 16.14 -8.55 -10.18
C TRP A 85 16.74 -8.98 -11.51
N GLY A 86 15.96 -8.72 -12.59
CA GLY A 86 16.36 -8.96 -13.95
C GLY A 86 16.94 -7.72 -14.62
N GLN A 87 17.11 -7.82 -15.95
CA GLN A 87 17.67 -6.73 -16.77
C GLN A 87 16.86 -5.42 -16.67
N ALA A 88 15.52 -5.50 -16.58
CA ALA A 88 14.66 -4.31 -16.48
C ALA A 88 14.94 -3.50 -15.22
N HIS A 89 15.05 -4.17 -14.06
CA HIS A 89 15.36 -3.54 -12.78
C HIS A 89 16.75 -2.90 -12.79
N PHE A 90 17.73 -3.61 -13.34
CA PHE A 90 19.10 -3.10 -13.45
C PHE A 90 19.17 -1.89 -14.40
N LEU A 91 18.45 -1.92 -15.52
CA LEU A 91 18.40 -0.80 -16.47
C LEU A 91 17.74 0.43 -15.81
N THR A 92 16.66 0.24 -15.06
CA THR A 92 16.01 1.32 -14.32
C THR A 92 16.95 1.93 -13.28
N PHE A 93 17.64 1.10 -12.50
CA PHE A 93 18.65 1.56 -11.55
C PHE A 93 19.78 2.35 -12.23
N LEU A 94 20.32 1.84 -13.34
CA LEU A 94 21.37 2.50 -14.12
C LEU A 94 20.90 3.86 -14.68
N THR A 95 19.65 3.94 -15.14
CA THR A 95 19.07 5.21 -15.63
C THR A 95 19.00 6.24 -14.51
N GLY A 96 18.52 5.88 -13.31
CA GLY A 96 18.51 6.77 -12.16
C GLY A 96 19.92 7.20 -11.73
N LEU A 97 20.85 6.25 -11.72
CA LEU A 97 22.25 6.54 -11.41
C LEU A 97 22.89 7.54 -12.41
N LEU A 98 22.67 7.33 -13.70
CA LEU A 98 23.18 8.25 -14.73
C LEU A 98 22.52 9.62 -14.63
N ALA A 99 21.20 9.68 -14.35
CA ALA A 99 20.49 10.93 -14.14
C ALA A 99 21.10 11.72 -12.97
N PHE A 100 21.34 11.04 -11.84
CA PHE A 100 21.95 11.64 -10.66
C PHE A 100 23.39 12.11 -10.94
N LEU A 101 24.22 11.26 -11.53
CA LEU A 101 25.63 11.59 -11.82
C LEU A 101 25.75 12.77 -12.78
N LEU A 102 24.96 12.78 -13.87
CA LEU A 102 24.95 13.91 -14.79
C LEU A 102 24.49 15.22 -14.15
N GLY A 103 23.53 15.16 -13.23
CA GLY A 103 23.07 16.33 -12.49
C GLY A 103 24.07 16.82 -11.44
N SER A 104 24.90 15.91 -10.89
CA SER A 104 25.81 16.21 -9.79
C SER A 104 27.22 16.53 -10.27
N ILE A 105 27.70 15.92 -11.36
CA ILE A 105 29.06 16.08 -11.90
C ILE A 105 29.01 17.07 -13.06
N SER A 106 29.25 18.36 -12.79
CA SER A 106 29.41 19.38 -13.81
C SER A 106 30.88 19.76 -13.93
N ILE A 107 31.37 19.96 -15.18
CA ILE A 107 32.74 20.45 -15.44
C ILE A 107 32.95 21.82 -14.80
N GLU A 108 31.91 22.65 -14.73
CA GLU A 108 31.96 23.96 -14.09
C GLU A 108 32.06 23.84 -12.56
N LEU A 109 31.50 22.77 -11.97
CA LEU A 109 31.69 22.47 -10.55
C LEU A 109 33.11 21.99 -10.23
N PHE A 110 33.76 21.26 -11.16
CA PHE A 110 35.13 20.78 -11.00
C PHE A 110 36.19 21.79 -11.49
N GLY A 111 35.85 22.63 -12.47
CA GLY A 111 36.75 23.55 -13.10
C GLY A 111 37.07 24.84 -12.32
N GLY A 112 36.65 24.92 -11.05
CA GLY A 112 36.88 26.11 -10.24
C GLY A 112 36.06 27.30 -10.72
N GLY A 113 34.83 27.07 -11.14
CA GLY A 113 33.87 28.11 -11.47
C GLY A 113 33.88 29.21 -10.43
N ASP A 114 33.73 30.47 -10.83
CA ASP A 114 33.83 31.63 -9.96
C ASP A 114 33.00 31.40 -8.66
N PRO A 115 33.62 31.39 -7.48
CA PRO A 115 32.91 31.21 -6.20
C PRO A 115 31.86 32.30 -5.95
N ASN A 116 31.86 33.37 -6.76
CA ASN A 116 30.84 34.42 -6.71
C ASN A 116 29.56 34.07 -7.49
N LEU A 117 29.53 32.96 -8.23
CA LEU A 117 28.38 32.50 -9.02
C LEU A 117 27.42 31.65 -8.16
N THR A 118 27.19 32.01 -6.92
CA THR A 118 26.24 31.35 -6.04
C THR A 118 24.83 31.95 -6.19
N GLY A 119 23.79 31.12 -5.98
CA GLY A 119 22.40 31.53 -6.02
C GLY A 119 21.87 31.86 -7.44
N THR A 120 20.97 32.83 -7.51
CA THR A 120 20.29 33.19 -8.77
C THR A 120 21.26 33.73 -9.86
N LYS A 121 22.38 34.33 -9.46
CA LYS A 121 23.41 34.76 -10.44
C LYS A 121 24.11 33.57 -11.09
N GLY A 122 24.44 32.54 -10.34
CA GLY A 122 25.02 31.32 -10.87
C GLY A 122 24.09 30.59 -11.86
N MET A 123 22.79 30.66 -11.66
CA MET A 123 21.83 30.10 -12.61
C MET A 123 21.71 30.88 -13.92
N ALA A 124 21.93 32.19 -13.87
CA ALA A 124 21.88 33.06 -15.08
C ALA A 124 23.13 32.95 -15.95
N GLU A 125 24.25 32.52 -15.39
CA GLU A 125 25.54 32.41 -16.05
C GLU A 125 26.01 30.98 -16.32
N ILE A 126 25.06 30.02 -16.37
CA ILE A 126 25.34 28.61 -16.69
C ILE A 126 25.90 28.53 -18.13
N GLY A 127 27.10 27.97 -18.28
CA GLY A 127 27.67 27.70 -19.58
C GLY A 127 26.87 26.71 -20.42
N GLY A 128 27.00 26.77 -21.72
CA GLY A 128 26.22 25.95 -22.65
C GLY A 128 26.35 24.46 -22.39
N PHE A 129 27.51 23.97 -21.95
CA PHE A 129 27.73 22.56 -21.64
C PHE A 129 26.96 22.11 -20.37
N ALA A 130 27.05 22.91 -19.30
CA ALA A 130 26.29 22.61 -18.07
C ALA A 130 24.79 22.68 -18.31
N PHE A 131 24.31 23.56 -19.18
CA PHE A 131 22.91 23.60 -19.58
C PHE A 131 22.46 22.29 -20.25
N PHE A 132 23.25 21.75 -21.20
CA PHE A 132 22.98 20.46 -21.81
C PHE A 132 23.00 19.31 -20.80
N GLN A 133 23.95 19.33 -19.86
CA GLN A 133 23.97 18.30 -18.77
C GLN A 133 22.69 18.32 -17.90
N ILE A 134 22.22 19.54 -17.54
CA ILE A 134 20.97 19.67 -16.74
C ILE A 134 19.77 19.14 -17.53
N ILE A 135 19.68 19.49 -18.83
CA ILE A 135 18.60 18.97 -19.69
C ILE A 135 18.68 17.44 -19.78
N ALA A 136 19.86 16.89 -20.08
CA ALA A 136 20.05 15.45 -20.20
C ALA A 136 19.73 14.73 -18.87
N SER A 137 20.19 15.26 -17.74
CA SER A 137 19.85 14.75 -16.41
C SER A 137 18.34 14.79 -16.18
N THR A 138 17.68 15.90 -16.52
CA THR A 138 16.22 16.04 -16.35
C THR A 138 15.45 15.02 -17.19
N ILE A 139 15.84 14.84 -18.46
CA ILE A 139 15.22 13.82 -19.34
C ILE A 139 15.42 12.42 -18.77
N LEU A 140 16.60 12.09 -18.26
CA LEU A 140 16.87 10.80 -17.64
C LEU A 140 16.09 10.60 -16.33
N TRP A 141 15.89 11.65 -15.52
CA TRP A 141 15.03 11.58 -14.35
C TRP A 141 13.58 11.30 -14.73
N ILE A 142 13.04 12.00 -15.73
CA ILE A 142 11.69 11.75 -16.24
C ILE A 142 11.58 10.30 -16.72
N TRP A 143 12.56 9.84 -17.50
CA TRP A 143 12.58 8.46 -17.99
C TRP A 143 12.67 7.43 -16.86
N PHE A 144 13.49 7.68 -15.84
CA PHE A 144 13.58 6.85 -14.65
C PHE A 144 12.23 6.73 -13.92
N PHE A 145 11.53 7.84 -13.71
CA PHE A 145 10.22 7.83 -13.08
C PHE A 145 9.15 7.17 -13.95
N VAL A 146 9.22 7.28 -15.25
CA VAL A 146 8.35 6.54 -16.17
C VAL A 146 8.61 5.04 -16.05
N GLN A 147 9.87 4.61 -16.05
CA GLN A 147 10.22 3.19 -15.88
C GLN A 147 9.73 2.63 -14.54
N ILE A 148 9.90 3.35 -13.44
CA ILE A 148 9.38 2.95 -12.14
C ILE A 148 7.86 2.84 -12.19
N SER A 149 7.17 3.81 -12.79
CA SER A 149 5.70 3.80 -12.89
C SER A 149 5.16 2.66 -13.73
N VAL A 150 5.90 2.20 -14.73
CA VAL A 150 5.51 1.06 -15.57
C VAL A 150 5.80 -0.26 -14.86
N ASN A 151 6.99 -0.40 -14.27
CA ASN A 151 7.42 -1.65 -13.65
C ASN A 151 6.75 -1.91 -12.29
N PHE A 152 6.26 -0.86 -11.61
CA PHE A 152 5.69 -0.97 -10.27
C PHE A 152 4.31 -0.30 -10.21
N PRO A 153 3.26 -0.92 -10.77
CA PRO A 153 1.94 -0.31 -10.92
C PRO A 153 1.26 0.03 -9.58
N ILE A 154 1.38 -0.79 -8.54
CA ILE A 154 0.84 -0.50 -7.20
C ILE A 154 1.46 0.79 -6.65
N MET A 155 2.74 0.99 -6.87
CA MET A 155 3.48 2.11 -6.30
C MET A 155 3.35 3.42 -7.08
N ARG A 156 2.62 3.45 -8.22
CA ARG A 156 2.45 4.65 -9.06
C ARG A 156 2.02 5.90 -8.29
N GLY A 157 1.00 5.76 -7.44
CA GLY A 157 0.52 6.86 -6.61
C GLY A 157 1.56 7.40 -5.63
N HIS A 158 2.49 6.56 -5.19
CA HIS A 158 3.55 6.94 -4.27
C HIS A 158 4.75 7.58 -4.92
N ILE A 159 4.96 7.39 -6.22
CA ILE A 159 6.09 8.00 -6.94
C ILE A 159 6.00 9.53 -6.86
N ILE A 160 4.81 10.09 -7.04
CA ILE A 160 4.59 11.55 -6.89
C ILE A 160 4.91 11.98 -5.46
N ASN A 161 4.47 11.23 -4.45
CA ASN A 161 4.76 11.54 -3.05
C ASN A 161 6.26 11.51 -2.76
N ILE A 162 6.98 10.51 -3.30
CA ILE A 162 8.45 10.40 -3.18
C ILE A 162 9.13 11.59 -3.85
N MET A 163 8.68 12.01 -5.03
CA MET A 163 9.21 13.21 -5.70
C MET A 163 8.97 14.47 -4.87
N ILE A 164 7.80 14.62 -4.26
CA ILE A 164 7.49 15.74 -3.36
C ILE A 164 8.40 15.72 -2.13
N ILE A 165 8.59 14.55 -1.51
CA ILE A 165 9.48 14.40 -0.35
C ILE A 165 10.90 14.81 -0.73
N TRP A 166 11.43 14.23 -1.80
CA TRP A 166 12.79 14.48 -2.27
C TRP A 166 12.99 15.96 -2.63
N GLY A 167 12.10 16.50 -3.46
CA GLY A 167 12.16 17.90 -3.91
C GLY A 167 12.01 18.88 -2.74
N SER A 168 11.11 18.64 -1.80
CA SER A 168 10.88 19.49 -0.62
C SER A 168 12.09 19.51 0.30
N VAL A 169 12.68 18.34 0.57
CA VAL A 169 13.89 18.24 1.41
C VAL A 169 15.05 18.94 0.75
N PHE A 170 15.25 18.71 -0.56
CA PHE A 170 16.37 19.33 -1.29
C PHE A 170 16.21 20.85 -1.41
N ALA A 171 15.03 21.34 -1.76
CA ALA A 171 14.74 22.78 -1.85
C ALA A 171 14.92 23.47 -0.50
N SER A 172 14.43 22.86 0.59
CA SER A 172 14.58 23.41 1.94
C SER A 172 16.06 23.49 2.36
N GLN A 173 16.87 22.49 2.00
CA GLN A 173 18.32 22.52 2.23
C GLN A 173 19.01 23.63 1.44
N ILE A 174 18.65 23.83 0.18
CA ILE A 174 19.20 24.93 -0.61
C ILE A 174 18.87 26.29 0.03
N ILE A 175 17.61 26.50 0.45
CA ILE A 175 17.18 27.73 1.11
C ILE A 175 17.98 27.97 2.39
N LEU A 176 18.17 26.94 3.21
CA LEU A 176 18.98 27.05 4.43
C LEU A 176 20.42 27.43 4.12
N HIS A 177 21.05 26.80 3.13
CA HIS A 177 22.45 27.06 2.77
C HIS A 177 22.67 28.39 2.05
N VAL A 178 21.68 28.94 1.36
CA VAL A 178 21.76 30.30 0.78
C VAL A 178 21.93 31.34 1.90
N ASN A 179 21.26 31.13 3.07
CA ASN A 179 21.36 32.02 4.22
C ASN A 179 22.54 31.69 5.14
N SER A 180 22.89 30.41 5.22
CA SER A 180 23.93 29.87 6.11
C SER A 180 24.85 28.89 5.38
N PRO A 181 25.78 29.37 4.50
CA PRO A 181 26.59 28.51 3.63
C PRO A 181 27.43 27.46 4.36
N LYS A 182 27.82 27.72 5.61
CA LYS A 182 28.64 26.82 6.42
C LYS A 182 27.85 25.96 7.41
N PHE A 183 26.52 25.94 7.29
CA PHE A 183 25.68 25.13 8.19
C PHE A 183 26.15 23.66 8.20
N PRO A 184 26.26 23.00 9.37
CA PRO A 184 25.90 23.45 10.73
C PRO A 184 27.02 24.18 11.48
N ILE A 185 28.19 24.37 10.87
CA ILE A 185 29.35 24.99 11.52
C ILE A 185 29.11 26.50 11.66
N GLY A 186 29.10 26.99 12.90
CA GLY A 186 28.84 28.42 13.16
C GLY A 186 27.36 28.81 13.00
N ALA A 187 26.45 27.83 13.04
CA ALA A 187 25.01 28.07 12.92
C ALA A 187 24.49 28.97 14.03
N SER A 188 23.64 29.94 13.69
CA SER A 188 22.83 30.67 14.66
C SER A 188 21.72 29.78 15.25
N LEU A 189 21.07 30.22 16.30
CA LEU A 189 19.90 29.49 16.85
C LEU A 189 18.79 29.34 15.78
N GLY A 190 18.61 30.38 14.95
CA GLY A 190 17.63 30.34 13.84
C GLY A 190 17.95 29.26 12.80
N ASP A 191 19.24 29.14 12.43
CA ASP A 191 19.70 28.11 11.48
C ASP A 191 19.52 26.70 12.06
N ALA A 192 19.83 26.51 13.34
CA ALA A 192 19.62 25.24 14.02
C ALA A 192 18.14 24.84 14.05
N LEU A 193 17.24 25.79 14.37
CA LEU A 193 15.79 25.55 14.30
C LEU A 193 15.33 25.24 12.88
N GLY A 194 15.86 25.94 11.86
CA GLY A 194 15.59 25.63 10.45
C GLY A 194 15.98 24.21 10.08
N GLY A 195 17.15 23.74 10.54
CA GLY A 195 17.61 22.37 10.35
C GLY A 195 16.68 21.34 11.02
N VAL A 196 16.22 21.59 12.24
CA VAL A 196 15.28 20.72 12.95
C VAL A 196 13.94 20.65 12.21
N ILE A 197 13.41 21.79 11.77
CA ILE A 197 12.15 21.83 11.00
C ILE A 197 12.28 21.03 9.70
N LEU A 198 13.40 21.15 9.02
CA LEU A 198 13.67 20.40 7.79
C LEU A 198 13.65 18.88 8.02
N VAL A 199 14.32 18.41 9.08
CA VAL A 199 14.30 17.00 9.50
C VAL A 199 12.86 16.58 9.82
N ALA A 200 12.13 17.39 10.56
CA ALA A 200 10.74 17.12 10.92
C ALA A 200 9.83 17.01 9.66
N ILE A 201 9.99 17.91 8.69
CA ILE A 201 9.24 17.84 7.40
C ILE A 201 9.56 16.54 6.67
N GLY A 202 10.84 16.16 6.57
CA GLY A 202 11.25 14.93 5.89
C GLY A 202 10.59 13.69 6.50
N PHE A 203 10.62 13.56 7.82
CA PHE A 203 9.97 12.45 8.53
C PHE A 203 8.45 12.52 8.47
N PHE A 204 7.85 13.71 8.57
CA PHE A 204 6.41 13.89 8.50
C PHE A 204 5.85 13.45 7.14
N LEU A 205 6.43 13.90 6.04
CA LEU A 205 6.00 13.50 4.70
C LEU A 205 6.20 11.98 4.48
N THR A 206 7.32 11.45 4.97
CA THR A 206 7.62 10.02 4.86
C THR A 206 6.66 9.15 5.67
N TYR A 207 6.16 9.66 6.80
CA TYR A 207 5.15 8.96 7.60
C TYR A 207 3.88 8.65 6.79
N PHE A 208 3.39 9.59 5.98
CA PHE A 208 2.22 9.34 5.15
C PHE A 208 2.48 8.27 4.08
N PHE A 209 3.66 8.31 3.47
CA PHE A 209 4.07 7.26 2.54
C PHE A 209 4.11 5.88 3.21
N TRP A 210 4.79 5.80 4.36
CA TRP A 210 4.89 4.57 5.15
C TRP A 210 3.51 4.05 5.57
N LYS A 211 2.66 4.93 6.09
CA LYS A 211 1.31 4.60 6.53
C LYS A 211 0.46 4.06 5.38
N ALA A 212 0.49 4.70 4.23
CA ALA A 212 -0.29 4.27 3.08
C ALA A 212 0.11 2.87 2.59
N VAL A 213 1.42 2.55 2.56
CA VAL A 213 1.89 1.21 2.17
C VAL A 213 1.52 0.16 3.21
N THR A 214 1.64 0.47 4.50
CA THR A 214 1.26 -0.47 5.57
C THR A 214 -0.24 -0.73 5.61
N GLU A 215 -1.08 0.29 5.41
CA GLU A 215 -2.53 0.11 5.28
C GLU A 215 -2.90 -0.75 4.07
N THR A 216 -2.23 -0.56 2.94
CA THR A 216 -2.44 -1.41 1.75
C THR A 216 -2.13 -2.87 2.05
N ARG A 217 -1.00 -3.14 2.76
CA ARG A 217 -0.64 -4.49 3.18
C ARG A 217 -1.72 -5.11 4.08
N ASP A 218 -2.18 -4.34 5.07
CA ASP A 218 -3.18 -4.82 6.01
C ASP A 218 -4.50 -5.18 5.31
N LEU A 219 -4.95 -4.34 4.38
CA LEU A 219 -6.14 -4.60 3.56
C LEU A 219 -5.93 -5.81 2.65
N HIS A 220 -4.78 -5.91 1.99
CA HIS A 220 -4.44 -7.05 1.14
C HIS A 220 -4.52 -8.38 1.91
N VAL A 221 -3.91 -8.45 3.09
CA VAL A 221 -3.96 -9.66 3.92
C VAL A 221 -5.40 -9.96 4.38
N MET A 222 -6.18 -8.93 4.73
CA MET A 222 -7.57 -9.11 5.11
C MET A 222 -8.47 -9.59 3.95
N GLU A 223 -8.16 -9.23 2.71
CA GLU A 223 -8.95 -9.64 1.54
C GLU A 223 -8.58 -11.06 1.05
N HIS A 224 -7.29 -11.39 1.03
CA HIS A 224 -6.81 -12.63 0.41
C HIS A 224 -6.58 -13.77 1.39
N HIS A 225 -6.38 -13.49 2.67
CA HIS A 225 -6.07 -14.47 3.71
C HIS A 225 -7.12 -14.54 4.81
N VAL A 226 -8.41 -14.34 4.45
CA VAL A 226 -9.51 -14.49 5.42
C VAL A 226 -9.58 -15.93 5.90
N HIS A 227 -9.37 -16.14 7.20
CA HIS A 227 -9.50 -17.45 7.82
C HIS A 227 -10.20 -17.35 9.18
N THR A 228 -10.98 -18.36 9.53
CA THR A 228 -11.69 -18.42 10.81
C THR A 228 -10.74 -18.63 12.00
N ASP A 229 -9.56 -19.20 11.77
CA ASP A 229 -8.53 -19.38 12.78
C ASP A 229 -7.59 -18.16 12.80
N VAL A 230 -7.60 -17.45 13.92
CA VAL A 230 -6.76 -16.26 14.17
C VAL A 230 -5.26 -16.56 13.99
N ARG A 231 -4.82 -17.79 14.30
CA ARG A 231 -3.41 -18.18 14.17
C ARG A 231 -2.95 -18.20 12.73
N VAL A 232 -3.82 -18.64 11.80
CA VAL A 232 -3.54 -18.63 10.36
C VAL A 232 -3.44 -17.20 9.84
N MET A 233 -4.30 -16.31 10.35
CA MET A 233 -4.20 -14.88 10.00
C MET A 233 -2.94 -14.22 10.56
N GLU A 234 -2.54 -14.56 11.80
CA GLU A 234 -1.27 -14.06 12.37
C GLU A 234 -0.06 -14.57 11.58
N GLU A 235 -0.08 -15.81 11.11
CA GLU A 235 0.95 -16.37 10.24
C GLU A 235 1.00 -15.61 8.90
N ALA A 236 -0.12 -15.38 8.24
CA ALA A 236 -0.20 -14.60 7.01
C ALA A 236 0.31 -13.17 7.21
N MET A 237 -0.07 -12.50 8.31
CA MET A 237 0.46 -11.16 8.64
C MET A 237 1.97 -11.18 8.87
N SER A 238 2.51 -12.23 9.48
CA SER A 238 3.95 -12.37 9.71
C SER A 238 4.73 -12.62 8.41
N GLU A 239 4.16 -13.38 7.49
CA GLU A 239 4.73 -13.63 6.16
C GLU A 239 4.78 -12.34 5.32
N HIS A 240 3.75 -11.47 5.44
CA HIS A 240 3.69 -10.15 4.78
C HIS A 240 4.34 -9.04 5.60
N SER A 241 5.32 -9.37 6.44
CA SER A 241 5.99 -8.40 7.30
C SER A 241 6.72 -7.32 6.50
N LEU A 242 6.47 -6.06 6.86
CA LEU A 242 7.15 -4.87 6.34
C LEU A 242 8.11 -4.26 7.38
N TYR A 243 8.52 -5.02 8.41
CA TYR A 243 9.36 -4.46 9.48
C TYR A 243 10.73 -4.03 8.96
N SER A 244 11.44 -4.90 8.24
CA SER A 244 12.74 -4.54 7.66
C SER A 244 12.62 -3.50 6.54
N TRP A 245 11.52 -3.52 5.78
CA TRP A 245 11.21 -2.47 4.80
C TRP A 245 11.02 -1.11 5.47
N THR A 246 10.35 -1.05 6.62
CA THR A 246 10.23 0.18 7.42
C THR A 246 11.60 0.73 7.81
N VAL A 247 12.52 -0.13 8.24
CA VAL A 247 13.91 0.28 8.52
C VAL A 247 14.60 0.82 7.27
N MET A 248 14.38 0.20 6.10
CA MET A 248 14.92 0.70 4.82
C MET A 248 14.35 2.08 4.46
N VAL A 249 13.06 2.33 4.70
CA VAL A 249 12.44 3.65 4.52
C VAL A 249 13.10 4.70 5.42
N ILE A 250 13.32 4.38 6.69
CA ILE A 250 14.02 5.26 7.64
C ILE A 250 15.45 5.55 7.16
N LEU A 251 16.19 4.53 6.74
CA LEU A 251 17.54 4.69 6.19
C LEU A 251 17.54 5.54 4.92
N TRP A 252 16.53 5.40 4.07
CA TRP A 252 16.38 6.22 2.88
C TRP A 252 16.20 7.71 3.24
N VAL A 253 15.35 8.03 4.22
CA VAL A 253 15.16 9.42 4.68
C VAL A 253 16.44 10.00 5.26
N PHE A 254 17.16 9.27 6.11
CA PHE A 254 18.45 9.72 6.63
C PHE A 254 19.46 9.94 5.51
N THR A 255 19.54 9.01 4.55
CA THR A 255 20.42 9.16 3.39
C THR A 255 20.03 10.35 2.55
N LEU A 256 18.73 10.62 2.36
CA LEU A 256 18.20 11.79 1.66
C LEU A 256 18.60 13.08 2.36
N LEU A 257 18.50 13.16 3.68
CA LEU A 257 18.90 14.32 4.47
C LEU A 257 20.41 14.59 4.33
N ILE A 258 21.23 13.55 4.40
CA ILE A 258 22.68 13.67 4.25
C ILE A 258 23.04 14.07 2.81
N ASN A 259 22.41 13.45 1.83
CA ASN A 259 22.65 13.73 0.41
C ASN A 259 22.26 15.17 0.04
N SER A 260 21.05 15.61 0.48
CA SER A 260 20.59 16.97 0.22
C SER A 260 21.44 18.01 0.94
N TRP A 261 21.85 17.74 2.20
CA TRP A 261 22.77 18.60 2.94
C TRP A 261 24.11 18.73 2.22
N SER A 262 24.75 17.61 1.88
CA SER A 262 26.07 17.64 1.22
C SER A 262 26.03 18.27 -0.15
N GLY A 263 24.99 18.05 -0.94
CA GLY A 263 24.78 18.69 -2.24
C GLY A 263 24.55 20.19 -2.12
N ALA A 264 23.67 20.62 -1.23
CA ALA A 264 23.41 22.06 -1.00
C ALA A 264 24.63 22.79 -0.43
N HIS A 265 25.37 22.17 0.49
CA HIS A 265 26.59 22.72 1.03
C HIS A 265 27.67 22.88 -0.05
N PHE A 266 27.85 21.89 -0.90
CA PHE A 266 28.82 21.96 -2.01
C PHE A 266 28.44 23.03 -3.03
N ILE A 267 27.15 23.24 -3.33
CA ILE A 267 26.66 24.31 -4.18
C ILE A 267 26.93 25.70 -3.57
N ALA A 268 26.75 25.83 -2.23
CA ALA A 268 26.92 27.10 -1.51
C ALA A 268 28.39 27.48 -1.32
N ASP A 269 29.29 26.51 -1.12
CA ASP A 269 30.73 26.74 -0.90
C ASP A 269 31.58 25.82 -1.83
N ARG A 270 31.84 26.29 -3.03
CA ARG A 270 32.54 25.54 -4.08
C ARG A 270 34.08 25.63 -3.96
N THR A 271 34.62 25.61 -2.75
CA THR A 271 36.06 25.62 -2.52
C THR A 271 36.67 24.23 -2.67
N ALA A 272 37.95 24.14 -3.05
CA ALA A 272 38.67 22.86 -3.17
C ALA A 272 38.72 22.07 -1.88
N SER A 273 38.55 22.72 -0.72
CA SER A 273 38.47 22.06 0.58
C SER A 273 37.20 21.20 0.78
N ASN A 274 36.20 21.36 -0.08
CA ASN A 274 34.91 20.67 0.02
C ASN A 274 34.81 19.38 -0.81
N TYR A 275 35.89 18.92 -1.44
CA TYR A 275 35.89 17.64 -2.16
C TYR A 275 35.40 16.46 -1.30
N PRO A 276 35.72 16.34 -0.01
CA PRO A 276 35.15 15.27 0.82
C PRO A 276 33.62 15.32 0.90
N ILE A 277 33.03 16.52 1.00
CA ILE A 277 31.58 16.72 1.04
C ILE A 277 30.94 16.36 -0.30
N PHE A 278 31.59 16.71 -1.41
CA PHE A 278 31.16 16.29 -2.75
C PHE A 278 31.21 14.75 -2.88
N THR A 279 32.27 14.12 -2.42
CA THR A 279 32.36 12.65 -2.42
C THR A 279 31.24 12.03 -1.57
N LEU A 280 30.95 12.62 -0.42
CA LEU A 280 29.82 12.21 0.41
C LEU A 280 28.49 12.34 -0.35
N HIS A 281 28.28 13.43 -1.08
CA HIS A 281 27.09 13.62 -1.91
C HIS A 281 26.97 12.52 -2.98
N ILE A 282 28.03 12.21 -3.69
CA ILE A 282 28.01 11.15 -4.71
C ILE A 282 27.72 9.78 -4.11
N VAL A 283 28.42 9.41 -3.05
CA VAL A 283 28.23 8.10 -2.39
C VAL A 283 26.82 7.95 -1.83
N THR A 284 26.35 8.96 -1.11
CA THR A 284 24.98 8.93 -0.55
C THR A 284 23.91 8.96 -1.63
N GLY A 285 24.13 9.62 -2.77
CA GLY A 285 23.22 9.60 -3.90
C GLY A 285 23.10 8.23 -4.56
N ILE A 286 24.21 7.51 -4.71
CA ILE A 286 24.18 6.12 -5.22
C ILE A 286 23.37 5.22 -4.27
N ILE A 287 23.63 5.33 -2.96
CA ILE A 287 22.90 4.58 -1.94
C ILE A 287 21.42 4.97 -1.95
N LEU A 288 21.10 6.25 -2.09
CA LEU A 288 19.74 6.77 -2.11
C LEU A 288 18.91 6.18 -3.25
N ILE A 289 19.48 6.08 -4.46
CA ILE A 289 18.80 5.50 -5.63
C ILE A 289 18.59 4.00 -5.43
N TYR A 290 19.59 3.30 -4.88
CA TYR A 290 19.47 1.88 -4.58
C TYR A 290 18.37 1.63 -3.54
N LEU A 291 18.36 2.38 -2.44
CA LEU A 291 17.32 2.27 -1.42
C LEU A 291 15.94 2.63 -1.97
N LEU A 292 15.84 3.66 -2.83
CA LEU A 292 14.60 4.03 -3.49
C LEU A 292 14.03 2.87 -4.32
N MET A 293 14.87 2.25 -5.14
CA MET A 293 14.46 1.07 -5.92
C MET A 293 13.96 -0.04 -5.02
N HIS A 294 14.64 -0.29 -3.91
CA HIS A 294 14.27 -1.32 -2.96
C HIS A 294 12.93 -1.04 -2.25
N ILE A 295 12.72 0.20 -1.78
CA ILE A 295 11.47 0.57 -1.07
C ILE A 295 10.25 0.61 -1.99
N ILE A 296 10.44 0.72 -3.30
CA ILE A 296 9.36 0.64 -4.29
C ILE A 296 9.13 -0.81 -4.72
N TRP A 297 10.20 -1.55 -5.02
CA TRP A 297 10.12 -2.92 -5.52
C TRP A 297 9.54 -3.90 -4.50
N PHE A 298 9.96 -3.83 -3.24
CA PHE A 298 9.59 -4.84 -2.25
C PHE A 298 8.07 -4.85 -1.93
N PRO A 299 7.39 -3.69 -1.68
CA PRO A 299 5.94 -3.69 -1.52
C PRO A 299 5.18 -4.14 -2.76
N GLN A 300 5.64 -3.75 -3.96
CA GLN A 300 5.05 -4.23 -5.21
C GLN A 300 5.07 -5.75 -5.28
N ARG A 301 6.18 -6.37 -4.90
CA ARG A 301 6.34 -7.82 -4.94
C ARG A 301 5.51 -8.52 -3.86
N MET A 302 5.37 -7.91 -2.68
CA MET A 302 4.59 -8.48 -1.58
C MET A 302 3.07 -8.35 -1.78
N LEU A 303 2.62 -7.31 -2.49
CA LEU A 303 1.21 -6.98 -2.65
C LEU A 303 0.64 -7.44 -4.01
N GLY A 304 1.47 -8.05 -4.85
CA GLY A 304 1.04 -8.59 -6.13
C GLY A 304 0.91 -7.57 -7.26
N GLU A 305 0.25 -7.96 -8.35
CA GLU A 305 0.14 -7.16 -9.59
C GLU A 305 -0.98 -6.10 -9.53
N GLY A 306 -1.60 -5.87 -8.39
CA GLY A 306 -2.66 -4.88 -8.22
C GLY A 306 -2.26 -3.50 -8.79
N THR A 307 -3.27 -2.74 -9.20
CA THR A 307 -3.05 -1.45 -9.89
C THR A 307 -3.17 -0.24 -8.99
N ARG A 308 -3.66 -0.40 -7.76
CA ARG A 308 -3.91 0.71 -6.83
C ARG A 308 -3.45 0.39 -5.43
N VAL A 309 -2.89 1.41 -4.78
CA VAL A 309 -2.74 1.42 -3.33
C VAL A 309 -4.10 1.66 -2.71
N GLN A 310 -4.55 0.72 -1.90
CA GLN A 310 -5.78 0.84 -1.13
C GLN A 310 -5.44 1.40 0.25
N THR A 311 -6.02 2.53 0.62
CA THR A 311 -5.95 3.03 1.98
C THR A 311 -7.35 3.08 2.56
N ARG A 312 -7.49 2.95 3.87
CA ARG A 312 -8.81 3.07 4.53
C ARG A 312 -9.52 4.38 4.20
N ALA A 313 -8.75 5.46 4.05
CA ALA A 313 -9.30 6.76 3.65
C ALA A 313 -9.77 6.75 2.18
N ALA A 314 -9.04 6.10 1.27
CA ALA A 314 -9.45 5.99 -0.13
C ALA A 314 -10.67 5.09 -0.28
N THR A 315 -10.71 3.93 0.40
CA THR A 315 -11.87 3.03 0.40
C THR A 315 -13.12 3.72 0.98
N ALA A 316 -12.96 4.49 2.06
CA ALA A 316 -14.07 5.26 2.62
C ALA A 316 -14.54 6.39 1.69
N ALA A 317 -13.61 7.05 0.98
CA ALA A 317 -13.96 8.09 0.00
C ALA A 317 -14.68 7.50 -1.22
N ASP A 318 -14.20 6.35 -1.73
CA ASP A 318 -14.85 5.63 -2.84
C ASP A 318 -16.23 5.12 -2.42
N ALA A 319 -16.40 4.61 -1.20
CA ALA A 319 -17.69 4.22 -0.66
C ALA A 319 -18.64 5.40 -0.54
N ASN A 320 -18.18 6.57 -0.07
CA ASN A 320 -18.97 7.79 0.00
C ASN A 320 -19.38 8.33 -1.39
N LEU A 321 -18.47 8.24 -2.39
CA LEU A 321 -18.78 8.60 -3.77
C LEU A 321 -19.82 7.66 -4.39
N LEU A 322 -19.78 6.38 -4.04
CA LEU A 322 -20.80 5.41 -4.44
C LEU A 322 -22.13 5.67 -3.73
N MET A 323 -22.10 6.12 -2.48
CA MET A 323 -23.31 6.47 -1.72
C MET A 323 -23.95 7.78 -2.19
N ASP A 324 -23.20 8.77 -2.67
CA ASP A 324 -23.75 10.01 -3.24
C ASP A 324 -24.46 9.80 -4.60
N GLY A 325 -24.21 8.68 -5.28
CA GLY A 325 -24.79 8.36 -6.59
C GLY A 325 -25.81 7.22 -6.62
N VAL A 326 -25.76 6.35 -5.63
CA VAL A 326 -26.66 5.20 -5.49
C VAL A 326 -26.99 5.06 -4.02
N VAL A 327 -28.22 5.36 -3.66
CA VAL A 327 -28.78 4.83 -2.42
C VAL A 327 -28.69 3.31 -2.56
N LEU A 328 -27.62 2.70 -2.02
CA LEU A 328 -27.59 1.27 -1.83
C LEU A 328 -28.68 0.98 -0.80
N VAL A 329 -29.90 0.79 -1.32
CA VAL A 329 -30.92 0.07 -0.60
C VAL A 329 -30.30 -1.30 -0.37
N SER A 330 -29.70 -1.52 0.78
CA SER A 330 -29.28 -2.86 1.19
C SER A 330 -30.58 -3.66 1.27
N GLU A 331 -30.89 -4.41 0.20
CA GLU A 331 -32.03 -5.31 0.19
C GLU A 331 -31.79 -6.35 1.29
N GLY A 332 -32.77 -6.51 2.15
CA GLY A 332 -32.70 -7.49 3.22
C GLY A 332 -32.76 -8.90 2.66
N HIS A 333 -32.07 -9.83 3.33
CA HIS A 333 -32.08 -11.24 2.98
C HIS A 333 -32.58 -12.06 4.18
N CYS A 334 -33.34 -13.11 3.90
CA CYS A 334 -33.79 -14.01 4.94
C CYS A 334 -32.61 -14.71 5.63
N PRO A 335 -32.50 -14.64 6.98
CA PRO A 335 -31.36 -15.25 7.69
C PRO A 335 -31.34 -16.79 7.61
N SER A 336 -32.42 -17.42 7.14
CA SER A 336 -32.53 -18.89 7.05
C SER A 336 -32.33 -19.41 5.63
N CYS A 337 -32.92 -18.80 4.61
CA CYS A 337 -32.89 -19.29 3.23
C CYS A 337 -32.19 -18.34 2.24
N ASN A 338 -31.71 -17.20 2.72
CA ASN A 338 -31.03 -16.15 1.93
C ASN A 338 -31.87 -15.56 0.77
N GLU A 339 -33.20 -15.75 0.79
CA GLU A 339 -34.11 -15.14 -0.17
C GLU A 339 -34.24 -13.63 0.10
N ASN A 340 -34.41 -12.84 -0.96
CA ASN A 340 -34.57 -11.39 -0.86
C ASN A 340 -35.84 -11.03 -0.07
N ALA A 341 -35.75 -10.08 0.81
CA ALA A 341 -36.87 -9.57 1.60
C ALA A 341 -37.06 -8.05 1.32
N PRO A 342 -38.31 -7.57 1.29
CA PRO A 342 -38.60 -6.14 1.01
C PRO A 342 -38.28 -5.25 2.23
N ILE A 343 -37.10 -5.41 2.79
CA ILE A 343 -36.59 -4.68 3.97
C ILE A 343 -35.34 -3.95 3.56
N SER A 344 -35.18 -2.69 4.00
CA SER A 344 -33.98 -1.89 3.68
C SER A 344 -33.58 -1.05 4.89
N ARG A 345 -32.42 -0.39 4.82
CA ARG A 345 -32.03 0.66 5.78
C ARG A 345 -32.26 2.05 5.16
N ASP A 346 -32.67 3.00 5.97
CA ASP A 346 -32.69 4.41 5.59
C ASP A 346 -31.33 5.09 5.82
N GLU A 347 -31.25 6.38 5.47
CA GLU A 347 -30.04 7.20 5.65
C GLU A 347 -29.60 7.34 7.12
N ASN A 348 -30.51 7.09 8.08
CA ASN A 348 -30.23 7.16 9.51
C ASN A 348 -29.79 5.80 10.09
N GLY A 349 -29.83 4.73 9.27
CA GLY A 349 -29.53 3.37 9.70
C GLY A 349 -30.75 2.62 10.25
N ASP A 350 -31.93 3.21 10.24
CA ASP A 350 -33.16 2.57 10.72
C ASP A 350 -33.67 1.53 9.73
N THR A 351 -34.19 0.41 10.25
CA THR A 351 -34.78 -0.66 9.43
C THR A 351 -36.12 -0.21 8.88
N VAL A 352 -36.24 -0.10 7.56
CA VAL A 352 -37.43 0.32 6.83
C VAL A 352 -38.19 -0.89 6.31
N VAL A 353 -39.48 -0.96 6.58
CA VAL A 353 -40.38 -2.04 6.19
C VAL A 353 -41.63 -1.48 5.50
N ASP A 354 -42.32 -2.33 4.75
CA ASP A 354 -43.59 -1.99 4.12
C ASP A 354 -44.72 -1.95 5.16
N CYS A 355 -45.74 -1.10 4.91
CA CYS A 355 -46.88 -1.01 5.78
C CYS A 355 -47.71 -2.30 5.73
N ALA A 356 -48.20 -2.76 6.90
CA ALA A 356 -48.99 -3.98 7.01
C ALA A 356 -50.40 -3.85 6.42
N SER A 357 -50.85 -2.64 6.05
CA SER A 357 -52.16 -2.43 5.47
C SER A 357 -52.10 -2.64 3.94
N GLU A 358 -52.95 -3.52 3.42
CA GLU A 358 -53.02 -3.84 1.97
C GLU A 358 -53.34 -2.59 1.10
N ASP A 359 -54.02 -1.59 1.69
CA ASP A 359 -54.38 -0.36 0.99
C ASP A 359 -53.29 0.74 1.07
N CYS A 360 -52.16 0.45 1.72
CA CYS A 360 -51.12 1.44 1.99
C CYS A 360 -49.75 0.97 1.48
N SER A 361 -49.25 1.56 0.41
CA SER A 361 -47.94 1.27 -0.20
C SER A 361 -46.78 2.10 0.40
N ARG A 362 -46.92 2.61 1.62
CA ARG A 362 -45.87 3.42 2.26
C ARG A 362 -44.85 2.52 2.97
N ARG A 363 -43.63 2.97 2.95
CA ARG A 363 -42.51 2.39 3.70
C ARG A 363 -42.10 3.32 4.84
N GLY A 364 -41.62 2.77 5.92
CA GLY A 364 -41.15 3.55 7.05
C GLY A 364 -40.45 2.70 8.12
N PRO A 365 -39.82 3.36 9.10
CA PRO A 365 -39.05 2.69 10.14
C PRO A 365 -39.94 1.71 10.95
N ALA A 366 -39.42 0.49 11.15
CA ALA A 366 -40.11 -0.56 11.88
C ALA A 366 -40.54 -0.09 13.28
N GLY A 367 -41.79 -0.35 13.64
CA GLY A 367 -42.39 0.05 14.91
C GLY A 367 -42.96 1.47 14.98
N ASN A 368 -42.62 2.35 14.02
CA ASN A 368 -43.18 3.71 13.94
C ASN A 368 -44.57 3.71 13.36
N LYS A 369 -45.35 4.80 13.58
CA LYS A 369 -46.67 4.98 13.00
C LYS A 369 -46.59 5.42 11.55
N CYS A 370 -47.35 4.73 10.69
CA CYS A 370 -47.51 5.13 9.30
C CYS A 370 -48.36 6.40 9.21
N GLU A 371 -47.84 7.42 8.59
CA GLU A 371 -48.57 8.72 8.39
C GLU A 371 -49.78 8.58 7.45
N GLY A 372 -49.86 7.50 6.66
CA GLY A 372 -50.95 7.28 5.71
C GLY A 372 -52.18 6.62 6.32
N CYS A 373 -51.99 5.55 7.11
CA CYS A 373 -53.09 4.74 7.67
C CYS A 373 -53.10 4.69 9.21
N ALA A 374 -52.17 5.40 9.87
CA ALA A 374 -52.01 5.45 11.32
C ALA A 374 -51.73 4.09 12.01
N GLN A 375 -51.50 3.02 11.25
CA GLN A 375 -51.04 1.70 11.79
C GLN A 375 -49.52 1.75 12.03
N ASN A 376 -49.05 0.93 12.96
CA ASN A 376 -47.60 0.81 13.17
C ASN A 376 -46.98 -0.09 12.10
N PHE A 377 -45.82 0.32 11.62
CA PHE A 377 -45.00 -0.53 10.75
C PHE A 377 -44.62 -1.83 11.51
N PRO A 378 -44.64 -2.99 10.82
CA PRO A 378 -44.33 -4.26 11.48
C PRO A 378 -42.87 -4.30 11.95
N THR A 379 -42.65 -4.80 13.16
CA THR A 379 -41.29 -4.99 13.70
C THR A 379 -40.73 -6.38 13.37
N ARG A 380 -41.55 -7.25 12.82
CA ARG A 380 -41.20 -8.62 12.42
C ARG A 380 -41.65 -8.86 10.99
N HIS A 381 -40.88 -9.64 10.27
CA HIS A 381 -41.20 -10.03 8.90
C HIS A 381 -41.23 -11.54 8.77
N THR A 382 -42.18 -12.05 7.98
CA THR A 382 -42.28 -13.47 7.66
C THR A 382 -41.78 -13.71 6.26
N CYS A 383 -40.72 -14.50 6.08
CA CYS A 383 -40.21 -14.86 4.79
C CYS A 383 -41.21 -15.66 3.99
N GLU A 384 -41.52 -15.25 2.76
CA GLU A 384 -42.49 -15.94 1.90
C GLU A 384 -42.00 -17.31 1.45
N SER A 385 -40.69 -17.53 1.33
CA SER A 385 -40.10 -18.76 0.81
C SER A 385 -40.00 -19.87 1.88
N CYS A 386 -39.56 -19.54 3.12
CA CYS A 386 -39.34 -20.55 4.16
C CYS A 386 -40.26 -20.42 5.36
N GLY A 387 -41.12 -19.40 5.42
CA GLY A 387 -42.09 -19.18 6.50
C GLY A 387 -41.50 -18.76 7.86
N ILE A 388 -40.19 -18.50 7.95
CA ILE A 388 -39.57 -18.01 9.18
C ILE A 388 -40.06 -16.61 9.51
N ASN A 389 -40.42 -16.40 10.80
CA ASN A 389 -40.83 -15.09 11.31
C ASN A 389 -39.77 -14.56 12.28
N SER A 390 -39.00 -13.56 11.83
CA SER A 390 -37.92 -12.96 12.61
C SER A 390 -38.08 -11.43 12.73
N PRO A 391 -37.42 -10.78 13.69
CA PRO A 391 -37.29 -9.32 13.69
C PRO A 391 -36.83 -8.78 12.34
N ALA A 392 -37.39 -7.65 11.92
CA ALA A 392 -37.04 -7.04 10.62
C ALA A 392 -35.54 -6.69 10.53
N SER A 393 -34.90 -6.39 11.68
CA SER A 393 -33.45 -6.16 11.77
C SER A 393 -32.60 -7.36 11.36
N ASP A 394 -33.08 -8.59 11.61
CA ASP A 394 -32.31 -9.81 11.34
C ASP A 394 -32.20 -10.11 9.82
N PHE A 395 -33.03 -9.46 9.01
CA PHE A 395 -32.99 -9.59 7.54
C PHE A 395 -31.93 -8.69 6.89
N ILE A 396 -31.38 -7.74 7.65
CA ILE A 396 -30.33 -6.86 7.15
C ILE A 396 -29.03 -7.27 7.84
N PRO A 397 -28.01 -7.72 7.09
CA PRO A 397 -26.72 -8.04 7.68
C PRO A 397 -26.14 -6.82 8.38
N ASP A 398 -25.70 -7.00 9.64
CA ASP A 398 -24.98 -5.96 10.37
C ASP A 398 -23.67 -5.64 9.66
N SER A 399 -23.66 -4.61 8.85
CA SER A 399 -22.44 -4.11 8.18
C SER A 399 -21.43 -3.46 9.16
N GLU A 400 -21.77 -3.40 10.45
CA GLU A 400 -20.95 -2.75 11.49
C GLU A 400 -20.31 -3.72 12.49
N ALA A 401 -20.33 -5.01 12.24
CA ALA A 401 -19.80 -6.00 13.21
C ALA A 401 -18.31 -6.33 12.96
N TRP A 402 -17.49 -5.36 12.51
CA TRP A 402 -16.02 -5.51 12.53
C TRP A 402 -15.30 -4.16 12.64
#